data_7d3d31e7aab3da562ba596d2f444b292
#
_entry.id   7d3d31e7aab3da562ba596d2f444b292
#
_cell.length_a   1.000
_cell.length_b   1.000
_cell.length_c   1.000
_cell.angle_alpha   90.00
_cell.angle_beta   90.00
_cell.angle_gamma   90.00
#
_symmetry.space_group_name_H-M   'P 1'
#
loop_
_entity.id
_entity.type
_entity.pdbx_description
1 polymer ?
#
loop_
_entity_poly.entity_id
_entity_poly.type
_entity_poly.pdbx_seq_one_letter_code
_entity_poly.pdbx_strand_id
1 'polypeptide(L)'
;RNIRMRFGVGGLTKPMCDLLINGQVDALLDTQDFDLAAVESVKDLHHFRISAGEYANPFNKGAVVNKLDFVILAALEVDVHFNCNVVVDSNGMITGAQGGHPDTAAGAKCAIVIAPLLQGRTPAICTDVTTVTTPGESVDVVITDYGIAINPKRQDLIEAMKDVDLPFKTIEELRDIAYSIAGEPQKVQFGDRVVGVIESRDGTIMDVVRQIKPFEFDD
;
A
#
# COMPACT_ATOMS: atom_id res chain seq x y z
N ARG A 1 -25.21 -2.84 0.10
CA ARG A 1 -25.23 -4.31 -0.12
C ARG A 1 -24.73 -4.97 1.16
N ASN A 2 -25.42 -5.99 1.67
CA ASN A 2 -24.96 -6.78 2.80
C ASN A 2 -23.83 -7.71 2.30
N ILE A 3 -22.59 -7.25 2.37
CA ILE A 3 -21.41 -8.06 2.06
C ILE A 3 -20.99 -8.72 3.37
N ARG A 4 -20.80 -10.04 3.35
CA ARG A 4 -20.21 -10.81 4.43
C ARG A 4 -18.87 -11.37 3.99
N MET A 5 -17.84 -11.14 4.78
CA MET A 5 -16.48 -11.59 4.52
C MET A 5 -16.19 -12.83 5.33
N ARG A 6 -15.45 -13.79 4.79
CA ARG A 6 -15.02 -14.98 5.52
C ARG A 6 -13.98 -14.66 6.56
N PHE A 7 -13.03 -13.81 6.24
CA PHE A 7 -12.02 -13.36 7.19
C PHE A 7 -11.45 -11.98 6.81
N GLY A 8 -10.93 -11.28 7.82
CA GLY A 8 -10.05 -10.14 7.69
C GLY A 8 -8.67 -10.52 8.22
N VAL A 9 -7.58 -9.96 7.65
CA VAL A 9 -6.21 -10.27 8.07
C VAL A 9 -5.32 -9.05 8.02
N GLY A 10 -4.32 -9.03 8.88
CA GLY A 10 -3.28 -8.01 8.92
C GLY A 10 -3.17 -7.36 10.28
N GLY A 11 -2.78 -6.11 10.31
CA GLY A 11 -2.83 -5.28 11.51
C GLY A 11 -4.26 -4.82 11.79
N LEU A 12 -4.75 -5.07 12.99
CA LEU A 12 -6.14 -4.85 13.35
C LEU A 12 -6.34 -3.55 14.13
N THR A 13 -7.50 -2.95 13.90
CA THR A 13 -8.00 -1.77 14.61
C THR A 13 -9.46 -1.98 14.96
N LYS A 14 -10.00 -1.11 15.83
CA LYS A 14 -11.40 -1.15 16.26
C LYS A 14 -12.42 -1.35 15.11
N PRO A 15 -12.34 -0.64 13.96
CA PRO A 15 -13.27 -0.88 12.86
C PRO A 15 -13.33 -2.32 12.35
N MET A 16 -12.19 -3.03 12.31
CA MET A 16 -12.17 -4.44 11.93
C MET A 16 -12.82 -5.32 13.01
N CYS A 17 -12.57 -5.02 14.29
CA CYS A 17 -13.21 -5.72 15.40
C CYS A 17 -14.73 -5.50 15.41
N ASP A 18 -15.19 -4.31 15.11
CA ASP A 18 -16.62 -3.99 14.98
C ASP A 18 -17.29 -4.82 13.85
N LEU A 19 -16.59 -5.10 12.75
CA LEU A 19 -17.10 -5.99 11.70
C LEU A 19 -17.29 -7.42 12.18
N LEU A 20 -16.38 -7.93 13.04
CA LEU A 20 -16.53 -9.25 13.67
C LEU A 20 -17.74 -9.28 14.60
N ILE A 21 -17.84 -8.30 15.51
CA ILE A 21 -18.94 -8.20 16.48
C ILE A 21 -20.30 -8.10 15.77
N ASN A 22 -20.36 -7.36 14.66
CA ASN A 22 -21.57 -7.17 13.87
C ASN A 22 -21.89 -8.32 12.91
N GLY A 23 -21.07 -9.41 12.90
CA GLY A 23 -21.25 -10.56 12.02
C GLY A 23 -21.05 -10.29 10.54
N GLN A 24 -20.33 -9.22 10.20
CA GLN A 24 -19.99 -8.86 8.81
C GLN A 24 -18.72 -9.56 8.34
N VAL A 25 -17.87 -10.03 9.26
CA VAL A 25 -16.73 -10.91 9.02
C VAL A 25 -16.82 -12.13 9.93
N ASP A 26 -16.48 -13.31 9.43
CA ASP A 26 -16.60 -14.56 10.17
C ASP A 26 -15.40 -14.81 11.09
N ALA A 27 -14.22 -14.28 10.75
CA ALA A 27 -13.00 -14.44 11.54
C ALA A 27 -12.02 -13.28 11.29
N LEU A 28 -11.18 -13.00 12.29
CA LEU A 28 -10.03 -12.12 12.19
C LEU A 28 -8.74 -12.92 12.37
N LEU A 29 -7.78 -12.71 11.48
CA LEU A 29 -6.44 -13.28 11.52
C LEU A 29 -5.45 -12.15 11.80
N ASP A 30 -5.07 -12.01 13.05
CA ASP A 30 -4.32 -10.87 13.58
C ASP A 30 -2.83 -11.11 13.54
N THR A 31 -2.09 -10.19 12.94
CA THR A 31 -0.63 -10.15 12.96
C THR A 31 -0.09 -9.07 13.89
N GLN A 32 -0.90 -8.06 14.19
CA GLN A 32 -0.52 -6.92 15.01
C GLN A 32 -1.75 -6.12 15.46
N ASP A 33 -1.85 -5.88 16.76
CA ASP A 33 -2.88 -5.03 17.37
C ASP A 33 -2.42 -3.56 17.33
N PHE A 34 -3.19 -2.67 16.71
CA PHE A 34 -2.88 -1.24 16.64
C PHE A 34 -3.64 -0.39 17.65
N ASP A 35 -4.66 -0.94 18.33
CA ASP A 35 -5.39 -0.25 19.39
C ASP A 35 -5.89 -1.21 20.48
N LEU A 36 -6.39 -0.64 21.58
CA LEU A 36 -6.88 -1.44 22.71
C LEU A 36 -8.10 -2.30 22.35
N ALA A 37 -8.93 -1.88 21.41
CA ALA A 37 -10.09 -2.66 20.99
C ALA A 37 -9.65 -3.95 20.26
N ALA A 38 -8.58 -3.86 19.46
CA ALA A 38 -7.97 -5.04 18.83
C ALA A 38 -7.44 -6.02 19.90
N VAL A 39 -6.68 -5.52 20.88
CA VAL A 39 -6.16 -6.32 21.99
C VAL A 39 -7.28 -6.99 22.79
N GLU A 40 -8.37 -6.28 23.07
CA GLU A 40 -9.52 -6.82 23.80
C GLU A 40 -10.30 -7.86 23.01
N SER A 41 -10.38 -7.70 21.69
CA SER A 41 -11.15 -8.59 20.81
C SER A 41 -10.54 -9.99 20.68
N VAL A 42 -9.28 -10.20 21.09
CA VAL A 42 -8.62 -11.53 21.18
C VAL A 42 -9.37 -12.50 22.10
N LYS A 43 -10.26 -11.99 22.96
CA LYS A 43 -11.13 -12.82 23.80
C LYS A 43 -12.24 -13.52 23.00
N ASP A 44 -12.54 -13.03 21.79
CA ASP A 44 -13.50 -13.66 20.88
C ASP A 44 -12.91 -14.94 20.28
N LEU A 45 -13.69 -15.99 20.21
CA LEU A 45 -13.28 -17.29 19.67
C LEU A 45 -12.98 -17.26 18.15
N HIS A 46 -13.39 -16.20 17.45
CA HIS A 46 -13.18 -16.02 16.02
C HIS A 46 -12.06 -15.00 15.70
N HIS A 47 -11.32 -14.56 16.73
CA HIS A 47 -10.12 -13.76 16.58
C HIS A 47 -8.89 -14.63 16.83
N PHE A 48 -8.09 -14.86 15.78
CA PHE A 48 -6.93 -15.74 15.78
C PHE A 48 -5.65 -14.94 15.59
N ARG A 49 -4.71 -15.06 16.51
CA ARG A 49 -3.36 -14.54 16.32
C ARG A 49 -2.54 -15.45 15.44
N ILE A 50 -1.91 -14.89 14.43
CA ILE A 50 -1.03 -15.60 13.50
C ILE A 50 0.34 -14.91 13.43
N SER A 51 1.37 -15.68 13.10
CA SER A 51 2.70 -15.13 12.88
C SER A 51 2.80 -14.39 11.55
N ALA A 52 3.78 -13.49 11.40
CA ALA A 52 4.12 -12.87 10.13
C ALA A 52 4.46 -13.90 9.03
N GLY A 53 5.02 -15.05 9.43
CA GLY A 53 5.31 -16.16 8.51
C GLY A 53 4.05 -16.87 7.99
N GLU A 54 3.01 -17.01 8.82
CA GLU A 54 1.70 -17.52 8.39
C GLU A 54 0.96 -16.50 7.55
N TYR A 55 1.15 -15.21 7.85
CA TYR A 55 0.54 -14.11 7.11
C TYR A 55 1.07 -13.98 5.69
N ALA A 56 2.39 -13.74 5.51
CA ALA A 56 2.94 -13.21 4.27
C ALA A 56 4.28 -13.83 3.81
N ASN A 57 4.82 -14.86 4.47
CA ASN A 57 6.07 -15.46 4.05
C ASN A 57 5.94 -16.06 2.64
N PRO A 58 6.73 -15.58 1.64
CA PRO A 58 6.64 -16.03 0.25
C PRO A 58 7.00 -17.53 0.07
N PHE A 59 7.79 -18.09 0.96
CA PHE A 59 8.16 -19.52 0.95
C PHE A 59 7.10 -20.42 1.60
N ASN A 60 6.12 -19.84 2.29
CA ASN A 60 4.99 -20.57 2.85
C ASN A 60 3.82 -20.60 1.85
N LYS A 61 3.63 -21.73 1.16
CA LYS A 61 2.53 -21.90 0.20
C LYS A 61 1.15 -21.71 0.84
N GLY A 62 1.04 -21.87 2.16
CA GLY A 62 -0.17 -21.67 2.95
C GLY A 62 -0.34 -20.26 3.46
N ALA A 63 0.55 -19.32 3.15
CA ALA A 63 0.45 -17.94 3.61
C ALA A 63 -0.91 -17.33 3.27
N VAL A 64 -1.51 -16.66 4.26
CA VAL A 64 -2.88 -16.16 4.19
C VAL A 64 -3.07 -15.14 3.07
N VAL A 65 -2.05 -14.32 2.78
CA VAL A 65 -2.10 -13.33 1.69
C VAL A 65 -2.43 -13.95 0.33
N ASN A 66 -2.07 -15.21 0.09
CA ASN A 66 -2.38 -15.94 -1.15
C ASN A 66 -3.86 -16.36 -1.26
N LYS A 67 -4.68 -16.09 -0.25
CA LYS A 67 -6.11 -16.40 -0.19
C LYS A 67 -7.00 -15.16 -0.19
N LEU A 68 -6.41 -13.97 -0.27
CA LEU A 68 -7.15 -12.71 -0.28
C LEU A 68 -7.82 -12.48 -1.63
N ASP A 69 -9.11 -12.13 -1.60
CA ASP A 69 -9.81 -11.63 -2.78
C ASP A 69 -9.41 -10.19 -3.08
N PHE A 70 -9.22 -9.38 -2.03
CA PHE A 70 -8.67 -8.03 -2.15
C PHE A 70 -7.86 -7.65 -0.92
N VAL A 71 -6.96 -6.70 -1.09
CA VAL A 71 -6.23 -6.03 -0.02
C VAL A 71 -6.33 -4.52 -0.21
N ILE A 72 -6.39 -3.80 0.92
CA ILE A 72 -6.32 -2.34 0.95
C ILE A 72 -5.03 -1.96 1.65
N LEU A 73 -4.19 -1.22 0.96
CA LEU A 73 -2.87 -0.79 1.39
C LEU A 73 -2.77 0.74 1.31
N ALA A 74 -1.88 1.33 2.09
CA ALA A 74 -1.57 2.76 2.02
C ALA A 74 -0.17 2.98 1.45
N ALA A 75 0.06 4.13 0.81
CA ALA A 75 1.38 4.50 0.32
C ALA A 75 1.73 5.96 0.66
N LEU A 76 3.04 6.24 0.78
CA LEU A 76 3.57 7.60 0.85
C LEU A 76 3.56 8.25 -0.53
N GLU A 77 3.97 7.49 -1.54
CA GLU A 77 4.00 7.89 -2.94
C GLU A 77 3.53 6.75 -3.85
N VAL A 78 2.90 7.10 -4.96
CA VAL A 78 2.58 6.18 -6.07
C VAL A 78 2.97 6.87 -7.37
N ASP A 79 3.71 6.19 -8.23
CA ASP A 79 4.08 6.75 -9.54
C ASP A 79 3.12 6.35 -10.67
N VAL A 80 3.36 6.93 -11.85
CA VAL A 80 2.55 6.68 -13.05
C VAL A 80 2.67 5.24 -13.57
N HIS A 81 3.60 4.46 -13.05
CA HIS A 81 3.77 3.04 -13.32
C HIS A 81 3.12 2.16 -12.24
N PHE A 82 2.37 2.78 -11.30
CA PHE A 82 1.76 2.14 -10.14
C PHE A 82 2.75 1.58 -9.12
N ASN A 83 4.05 1.89 -9.23
CA ASN A 83 4.98 1.55 -8.16
C ASN A 83 4.63 2.33 -6.90
N CYS A 84 4.78 1.70 -5.73
CA CYS A 84 4.52 2.34 -4.44
C CYS A 84 5.79 2.48 -3.62
N ASN A 85 5.88 3.58 -2.89
CA ASN A 85 6.86 3.81 -1.85
C ASN A 85 6.15 3.93 -0.49
N VAL A 86 6.60 3.16 0.50
CA VAL A 86 6.11 3.18 1.88
C VAL A 86 7.23 3.34 2.91
N VAL A 87 8.47 3.59 2.46
CA VAL A 87 9.67 3.57 3.31
C VAL A 87 10.33 4.93 3.42
N VAL A 88 10.53 5.63 2.30
CA VAL A 88 11.30 6.88 2.25
C VAL A 88 10.36 8.05 2.04
N ASP A 89 10.39 9.05 2.91
CA ASP A 89 9.57 10.25 2.75
C ASP A 89 10.13 11.21 1.69
N SER A 90 9.40 12.31 1.44
CA SER A 90 9.78 13.36 0.49
C SER A 90 11.07 14.12 0.82
N ASN A 91 11.61 13.93 2.03
CA ASN A 91 12.90 14.49 2.45
C ASN A 91 14.04 13.46 2.33
N GLY A 92 13.74 12.25 1.88
CA GLY A 92 14.70 11.14 1.78
C GLY A 92 14.97 10.42 3.11
N MET A 93 14.15 10.67 4.14
CA MET A 93 14.27 10.01 5.43
C MET A 93 13.54 8.68 5.42
N ILE A 94 14.14 7.64 6.03
CA ILE A 94 13.46 6.37 6.27
C ILE A 94 12.47 6.59 7.42
N THR A 95 11.18 6.54 7.11
CA THR A 95 10.08 6.78 8.06
C THR A 95 9.28 5.53 8.39
N GLY A 96 9.52 4.43 7.67
CA GLY A 96 8.79 3.19 7.84
C GLY A 96 9.55 1.99 7.31
N ALA A 97 8.86 0.88 7.23
CA ALA A 97 9.32 -0.36 6.62
C ALA A 97 8.21 -0.92 5.73
N GLN A 98 8.60 -1.64 4.68
CA GLN A 98 7.62 -2.22 3.76
C GLN A 98 6.74 -3.31 4.42
N GLY A 99 7.26 -4.02 5.44
CA GLY A 99 6.53 -5.11 6.08
C GLY A 99 5.99 -6.12 5.06
N GLY A 100 4.72 -6.48 5.21
CA GLY A 100 4.02 -7.36 4.27
C GLY A 100 3.38 -6.66 3.06
N HIS A 101 3.64 -5.37 2.84
CA HIS A 101 2.99 -4.59 1.77
C HIS A 101 3.18 -5.22 0.38
N PRO A 102 4.43 -5.50 -0.11
CA PRO A 102 4.63 -6.12 -1.41
C PRO A 102 4.09 -7.55 -1.48
N ASP A 103 4.23 -8.34 -0.41
CA ASP A 103 3.74 -9.72 -0.37
C ASP A 103 2.22 -9.80 -0.43
N THR A 104 1.55 -8.88 0.26
CA THR A 104 0.10 -8.82 0.30
C THR A 104 -0.46 -8.33 -1.04
N ALA A 105 0.18 -7.34 -1.65
CA ALA A 105 -0.17 -6.87 -2.99
C ALA A 105 -0.03 -7.99 -4.02
N ALA A 106 1.10 -8.72 -4.01
CA ALA A 106 1.34 -9.82 -4.94
C ALA A 106 0.47 -11.06 -4.69
N GLY A 107 0.04 -11.29 -3.43
CA GLY A 107 -0.75 -12.46 -3.05
C GLY A 107 -2.26 -12.30 -3.30
N ALA A 108 -2.80 -11.10 -3.20
CA ALA A 108 -4.22 -10.83 -3.36
C ALA A 108 -4.66 -10.87 -4.84
N LYS A 109 -5.93 -11.20 -5.09
CA LYS A 109 -6.50 -11.15 -6.45
C LYS A 109 -6.71 -9.72 -6.95
N CYS A 110 -6.88 -8.77 -6.00
CA CYS A 110 -7.00 -7.35 -6.31
C CYS A 110 -6.31 -6.53 -5.21
N ALA A 111 -5.26 -5.82 -5.55
CA ALA A 111 -4.54 -4.92 -4.66
C ALA A 111 -4.97 -3.47 -4.91
N ILE A 112 -5.54 -2.86 -3.86
CA ILE A 112 -6.03 -1.48 -3.85
C ILE A 112 -5.09 -0.67 -2.97
N VAL A 113 -4.48 0.37 -3.53
CA VAL A 113 -3.65 1.32 -2.77
C VAL A 113 -4.44 2.60 -2.56
N ILE A 114 -4.51 3.06 -1.32
CA ILE A 114 -5.12 4.34 -0.95
C ILE A 114 -3.99 5.31 -0.60
N ALA A 115 -3.97 6.44 -1.28
CA ALA A 115 -3.10 7.56 -0.96
C ALA A 115 -3.88 8.87 -1.12
N PRO A 116 -3.70 9.88 -0.25
CA PRO A 116 -4.23 11.21 -0.56
C PRO A 116 -3.54 11.72 -1.83
N LEU A 117 -4.20 12.60 -2.59
CA LEU A 117 -3.54 13.19 -3.76
C LEU A 117 -2.29 13.98 -3.36
N LEU A 118 -2.36 14.64 -2.19
CA LEU A 118 -1.27 15.39 -1.59
C LEU A 118 -1.05 14.95 -0.15
N GLN A 119 0.18 14.71 0.25
CA GLN A 119 0.59 14.59 1.65
C GLN A 119 1.09 15.95 2.17
N GLY A 120 0.23 16.66 2.87
CA GLY A 120 0.47 18.06 3.23
C GLY A 120 0.58 18.94 1.98
N ARG A 121 1.79 19.30 1.58
CA ARG A 121 2.05 20.10 0.38
C ARG A 121 2.81 19.34 -0.72
N THR A 122 3.05 18.06 -0.53
CA THR A 122 3.82 17.24 -1.46
C THR A 122 2.88 16.33 -2.24
N PRO A 123 2.94 16.29 -3.58
CA PRO A 123 2.24 15.30 -4.38
C PRO A 123 2.55 13.88 -3.93
N ALA A 124 1.52 13.09 -3.62
CA ALA A 124 1.68 11.67 -3.34
C ALA A 124 1.56 10.84 -4.63
N ILE A 125 0.91 11.39 -5.67
CA ILE A 125 0.92 10.81 -7.01
C ILE A 125 1.97 11.57 -7.82
N CYS A 126 3.01 10.86 -8.29
CA CYS A 126 4.20 11.46 -8.89
C CYS A 126 4.63 10.75 -10.19
N THR A 127 5.63 11.29 -10.87
CA THR A 127 6.17 10.67 -12.09
C THR A 127 6.98 9.41 -11.77
N ASP A 128 7.85 9.48 -10.76
CA ASP A 128 8.65 8.36 -10.26
C ASP A 128 8.66 8.44 -8.73
N VAL A 129 8.45 7.30 -8.05
CA VAL A 129 8.59 7.24 -6.59
C VAL A 129 10.06 7.37 -6.17
N THR A 130 10.28 7.87 -4.95
CA THR A 130 11.63 8.00 -4.37
C THR A 130 12.34 6.65 -4.24
N THR A 131 11.59 5.61 -3.89
CA THR A 131 12.10 4.24 -3.74
C THR A 131 10.97 3.27 -4.04
N VAL A 132 11.21 2.28 -4.88
CA VAL A 132 10.21 1.26 -5.18
C VAL A 132 10.20 0.23 -4.05
N THR A 133 9.12 0.18 -3.30
CA THR A 133 8.91 -0.80 -2.22
C THR A 133 7.82 -1.82 -2.53
N THR A 134 6.95 -1.51 -3.49
CA THR A 134 5.98 -2.46 -4.07
C THR A 134 5.89 -2.18 -5.56
N PRO A 135 6.18 -3.17 -6.40
CA PRO A 135 6.19 -2.97 -7.84
C PRO A 135 4.77 -2.79 -8.39
N GLY A 136 4.61 -1.92 -9.37
CA GLY A 136 3.32 -1.60 -9.97
C GLY A 136 2.63 -2.78 -10.66
N GLU A 137 3.37 -3.82 -11.01
CA GLU A 137 2.79 -5.06 -11.50
C GLU A 137 1.91 -5.78 -10.46
N SER A 138 2.10 -5.49 -9.17
CA SER A 138 1.31 -6.03 -8.06
C SER A 138 0.18 -5.10 -7.62
N VAL A 139 0.06 -3.89 -8.17
CA VAL A 139 -0.95 -2.90 -7.79
C VAL A 139 -2.00 -2.79 -8.89
N ASP A 140 -3.27 -2.96 -8.53
CA ASP A 140 -4.38 -3.02 -9.48
C ASP A 140 -5.19 -1.72 -9.54
N VAL A 141 -5.37 -1.07 -8.39
CA VAL A 141 -6.18 0.14 -8.26
C VAL A 141 -5.50 1.12 -7.31
N VAL A 142 -5.50 2.40 -7.67
CA VAL A 142 -5.11 3.51 -6.80
C VAL A 142 -6.32 4.38 -6.54
N ILE A 143 -6.61 4.66 -5.26
CA ILE A 143 -7.73 5.51 -4.83
C ILE A 143 -7.15 6.74 -4.13
N THR A 144 -7.60 7.90 -4.59
CA THR A 144 -7.28 9.19 -3.98
C THR A 144 -8.59 9.93 -3.65
N ASP A 145 -8.47 11.03 -2.91
CA ASP A 145 -9.56 11.97 -2.68
C ASP A 145 -10.01 12.74 -3.95
N TYR A 146 -9.28 12.61 -5.07
CA TYR A 146 -9.59 13.25 -6.36
C TYR A 146 -10.03 12.26 -7.45
N GLY A 147 -9.92 10.96 -7.24
CA GLY A 147 -10.35 9.98 -8.22
C GLY A 147 -9.73 8.61 -8.02
N ILE A 148 -10.11 7.69 -8.90
CA ILE A 148 -9.75 6.28 -8.88
C ILE A 148 -9.03 5.95 -10.18
N ALA A 149 -7.80 5.45 -10.10
CA ALA A 149 -7.05 4.95 -11.23
C ALA A 149 -7.00 3.42 -11.20
N ILE A 150 -7.44 2.78 -12.28
CA ILE A 150 -7.30 1.33 -12.49
C ILE A 150 -6.05 1.11 -13.34
N ASN A 151 -5.17 0.22 -12.89
CA ASN A 151 -3.97 -0.13 -13.64
C ASN A 151 -4.36 -0.68 -15.02
N PRO A 152 -3.80 -0.14 -16.12
CA PRO A 152 -4.15 -0.55 -17.47
C PRO A 152 -4.00 -2.05 -17.77
N LYS A 153 -3.17 -2.77 -17.01
CA LYS A 153 -3.05 -4.24 -17.12
C LYS A 153 -4.34 -4.98 -16.72
N ARG A 154 -5.21 -4.35 -15.90
CA ARG A 154 -6.45 -4.94 -15.36
C ARG A 154 -7.65 -4.62 -16.25
N GLN A 155 -7.59 -5.08 -17.51
CA GLN A 155 -8.68 -4.92 -18.47
C GLN A 155 -9.99 -5.54 -17.99
N ASP A 156 -9.91 -6.60 -17.18
CA ASP A 156 -11.05 -7.23 -16.52
C ASP A 156 -11.79 -6.27 -15.58
N LEU A 157 -11.06 -5.50 -14.77
CA LEU A 157 -11.64 -4.50 -13.87
C LEU A 157 -12.17 -3.30 -14.65
N ILE A 158 -11.43 -2.82 -15.65
CA ILE A 158 -11.85 -1.69 -16.50
C ILE A 158 -13.19 -2.00 -17.15
N GLU A 159 -13.34 -3.19 -17.74
CA GLU A 159 -14.60 -3.60 -18.37
C GLU A 159 -15.73 -3.77 -17.35
N ALA A 160 -15.44 -4.37 -16.18
CA ALA A 160 -16.43 -4.53 -15.12
C ALA A 160 -16.94 -3.21 -14.52
N MET A 161 -16.13 -2.15 -14.58
CA MET A 161 -16.42 -0.86 -14.00
C MET A 161 -16.92 0.20 -14.99
N LYS A 162 -16.97 -0.10 -16.29
CA LYS A 162 -17.29 0.89 -17.34
C LYS A 162 -18.63 1.61 -17.18
N ASP A 163 -19.63 0.93 -16.61
CA ASP A 163 -20.97 1.47 -16.41
C ASP A 163 -21.22 1.94 -14.95
N VAL A 164 -20.15 1.99 -14.13
CA VAL A 164 -20.24 2.41 -12.73
C VAL A 164 -19.94 3.90 -12.63
N ASP A 165 -20.86 4.67 -12.02
CA ASP A 165 -20.69 6.09 -11.80
C ASP A 165 -19.76 6.36 -10.60
N LEU A 166 -18.45 6.32 -10.89
CA LEU A 166 -17.36 6.65 -9.96
C LEU A 166 -16.36 7.58 -10.66
N PRO A 167 -15.62 8.40 -9.91
CA PRO A 167 -14.68 9.37 -10.47
C PRO A 167 -13.40 8.74 -11.02
N PHE A 168 -13.53 7.92 -12.07
CA PHE A 168 -12.38 7.29 -12.71
C PHE A 168 -11.51 8.31 -13.44
N LYS A 169 -10.21 8.15 -13.31
CA LYS A 169 -9.15 8.94 -13.96
C LYS A 169 -7.99 8.02 -14.32
N THR A 170 -7.14 8.46 -15.24
CA THR A 170 -5.84 7.80 -15.39
C THR A 170 -4.92 8.22 -14.25
N ILE A 171 -3.86 7.45 -14.01
CA ILE A 171 -2.88 7.79 -12.97
C ILE A 171 -2.12 9.07 -13.33
N GLU A 172 -1.91 9.32 -14.63
CA GLU A 172 -1.31 10.54 -15.15
C GLU A 172 -2.19 11.77 -14.91
N GLU A 173 -3.52 11.65 -15.08
CA GLU A 173 -4.46 12.74 -14.77
C GLU A 173 -4.40 13.09 -13.28
N LEU A 174 -4.31 12.09 -12.39
CA LEU A 174 -4.17 12.31 -10.95
C LEU A 174 -2.85 13.02 -10.63
N ARG A 175 -1.73 12.59 -11.22
CA ARG A 175 -0.44 13.27 -11.09
C ARG A 175 -0.52 14.73 -11.58
N ASP A 176 -1.11 14.96 -12.74
CA ASP A 176 -1.20 16.30 -13.32
C ASP A 176 -2.05 17.24 -12.45
N ILE A 177 -3.12 16.73 -11.85
CA ILE A 177 -3.90 17.47 -10.86
C ILE A 177 -3.04 17.80 -9.63
N ALA A 178 -2.30 16.82 -9.09
CA ALA A 178 -1.42 17.03 -7.95
C ALA A 178 -0.36 18.11 -8.23
N TYR A 179 0.27 18.04 -9.40
CA TYR A 179 1.29 19.01 -9.83
C TYR A 179 0.72 20.40 -10.11
N SER A 180 -0.52 20.48 -10.60
CA SER A 180 -1.20 21.76 -10.79
C SER A 180 -1.48 22.49 -9.48
N ILE A 181 -1.68 21.74 -8.37
CA ILE A 181 -1.99 22.29 -7.04
C ILE A 181 -0.71 22.63 -6.28
N ALA A 182 0.26 21.73 -6.24
CA ALA A 182 1.42 21.81 -5.35
C ALA A 182 2.77 22.03 -6.09
N GLY A 183 2.77 21.97 -7.41
CA GLY A 183 3.99 21.93 -8.22
C GLY A 183 4.60 20.53 -8.27
N GLU A 184 5.55 20.33 -9.17
CA GLU A 184 6.34 19.11 -9.22
C GLU A 184 7.24 19.01 -7.97
N PRO A 185 7.29 17.88 -7.27
CA PRO A 185 8.11 17.73 -6.07
C PRO A 185 9.59 17.83 -6.41
N GLN A 186 10.34 18.53 -5.57
CA GLN A 186 11.79 18.57 -5.69
C GLN A 186 12.35 17.19 -5.34
N LYS A 187 13.13 16.61 -6.26
CA LYS A 187 13.79 15.33 -6.03
C LYS A 187 14.91 15.48 -4.99
N VAL A 188 14.90 14.59 -3.99
CA VAL A 188 15.98 14.50 -3.01
C VAL A 188 17.31 14.22 -3.70
N GLN A 189 18.35 14.93 -3.29
CA GLN A 189 19.70 14.68 -3.80
C GLN A 189 20.35 13.56 -3.00
N PHE A 190 20.51 12.41 -3.63
CA PHE A 190 21.18 11.27 -3.03
C PHE A 190 22.65 11.19 -3.44
N GLY A 191 23.49 10.69 -2.53
CA GLY A 191 24.87 10.29 -2.80
C GLY A 191 24.96 8.86 -3.33
N ASP A 192 26.19 8.38 -3.54
CA ASP A 192 26.44 7.06 -4.11
C ASP A 192 26.36 5.93 -3.05
N ARG A 193 26.44 6.28 -1.76
CA ARG A 193 26.44 5.30 -0.67
C ARG A 193 25.05 4.68 -0.50
N VAL A 194 24.96 3.35 -0.72
CA VAL A 194 23.77 2.55 -0.39
C VAL A 194 23.72 2.33 1.12
N VAL A 195 22.59 2.66 1.75
CA VAL A 195 22.34 2.49 3.18
C VAL A 195 21.28 1.43 3.49
N GLY A 196 20.52 1.02 2.48
CA GLY A 196 19.51 -0.02 2.58
C GLY A 196 19.25 -0.67 1.22
N VAL A 197 18.71 -1.86 1.25
CA VAL A 197 18.32 -2.63 0.05
C VAL A 197 16.85 -2.99 0.22
N ILE A 198 16.07 -2.82 -0.82
CA ILE A 198 14.67 -3.26 -0.90
C ILE A 198 14.67 -4.60 -1.63
N GLU A 199 14.35 -5.65 -0.88
CA GLU A 199 14.31 -7.02 -1.39
C GLU A 199 12.86 -7.41 -1.74
N SER A 200 12.68 -8.00 -2.92
CA SER A 200 11.42 -8.58 -3.35
C SER A 200 11.18 -9.93 -2.65
N ARG A 201 9.94 -10.41 -2.69
CA ARG A 201 9.51 -11.68 -2.11
C ARG A 201 10.24 -12.92 -2.65
N ASP A 202 10.86 -12.82 -3.81
CA ASP A 202 11.66 -13.90 -4.44
C ASP A 202 13.15 -13.82 -4.13
N GLY A 203 13.57 -12.83 -3.31
CA GLY A 203 14.95 -12.59 -2.92
C GLY A 203 15.73 -11.72 -3.90
N THR A 204 15.11 -11.23 -4.97
CA THR A 204 15.76 -10.28 -5.90
C THR A 204 15.76 -8.87 -5.30
N ILE A 205 16.78 -8.07 -5.65
CA ILE A 205 16.85 -6.67 -5.24
C ILE A 205 15.93 -5.87 -6.15
N MET A 206 14.90 -5.24 -5.56
CA MET A 206 13.92 -4.42 -6.25
C MET A 206 14.42 -2.98 -6.38
N ASP A 207 15.01 -2.43 -5.32
CA ASP A 207 15.55 -1.08 -5.28
C ASP A 207 16.56 -0.92 -4.13
N VAL A 208 17.16 0.28 -4.01
CA VAL A 208 18.09 0.63 -2.95
C VAL A 208 17.76 1.97 -2.33
N VAL A 209 17.99 2.09 -1.03
CA VAL A 209 17.95 3.37 -0.31
C VAL A 209 19.36 3.93 -0.27
N ARG A 210 19.52 5.18 -0.69
CA ARG A 210 20.82 5.87 -0.73
C ARG A 210 20.91 6.93 0.36
N GLN A 211 22.13 7.21 0.80
CA GLN A 211 22.40 8.30 1.72
C GLN A 211 22.07 9.64 1.06
N ILE A 212 21.37 10.52 1.77
CA ILE A 212 21.12 11.90 1.35
C ILE A 212 22.46 12.64 1.26
N LYS A 213 22.65 13.45 0.21
CA LYS A 213 23.79 14.39 0.17
C LYS A 213 23.63 15.42 1.28
N PRO A 214 24.71 15.83 1.97
CA PRO A 214 24.66 16.95 2.89
C PRO A 214 24.11 18.19 2.16
N PHE A 215 23.28 18.98 2.82
CA PHE A 215 22.89 20.29 2.31
C PHE A 215 24.15 21.15 2.28
N GLU A 216 24.55 21.59 1.09
CA GLU A 216 25.51 22.66 0.95
C GLU A 216 24.71 23.97 1.11
N PHE A 217 24.96 24.69 2.18
CA PHE A 217 24.47 26.06 2.30
C PHE A 217 25.39 26.91 1.43
N ASP A 218 24.85 27.59 0.44
CA ASP A 218 25.57 28.65 -0.25
C ASP A 218 25.85 29.75 0.77
N ASP A 219 27.13 30.04 1.05
CA ASP A 219 27.61 31.11 1.95
C ASP A 219 27.33 32.51 1.36
#